data_eb44a335d6e7e4ca644423f23aed3226
#
_entry.id   eb44a335d6e7e4ca644423f23aed3226
#
_cell.length_a   1.000
_cell.length_b   1.000
_cell.length_c   1.000
_cell.angle_alpha   90.00
_cell.angle_beta   90.00
_cell.angle_gamma   90.00
#
_symmetry.space_group_name_H-M   'P 1'
#
loop_
_entity.id
_entity.type
_entity.pdbx_description
1 polymer ?
#
loop_
_entity_poly.entity_id
_entity_poly.type
_entity_poly.pdbx_seq_one_letter_code
_entity_poly.pdbx_strand_id
1 'polypeptide(L)'
;MAKYIGPKSKIARRFGEAIFGPDKVLSRRNFPPGQHGNNRRRKQSEYAVMLAEKQKAKYTYGVLERQFRILFEKAAKAEGITGEVLLQLLECRLDNIVFRLGLAPTRAAARQLVGHRHIVVDGKVVNIPSYSVKPGQVIGVREKSKSLEVIGDALAGFNHSKYPWIEWDESQKAGKFLHRPERADIPESIKEQLIVELYSKN
;
A
#
# COMPACT_ATOMS: atom_id res chain seq x y z
N MET A 1 9.87 13.62 0.75
CA MET A 1 8.41 13.44 0.96
C MET A 1 8.17 12.82 2.33
N ALA A 2 7.26 13.38 3.13
CA ALA A 2 6.99 12.89 4.48
C ALA A 2 6.41 11.46 4.47
N LYS A 3 6.87 10.60 5.41
CA LYS A 3 6.42 9.22 5.60
C LYS A 3 6.44 8.87 7.09
N TYR A 4 5.76 7.80 7.48
CA TYR A 4 5.90 7.25 8.82
C TYR A 4 7.29 6.63 9.00
N ILE A 5 8.03 7.08 10.00
CA ILE A 5 9.40 6.62 10.32
C ILE A 5 9.49 5.94 11.70
N GLY A 6 8.39 5.86 12.42
CA GLY A 6 8.33 5.23 13.73
C GLY A 6 8.40 3.69 13.68
N PRO A 7 8.39 3.03 14.85
CA PRO A 7 8.53 1.58 14.96
C PRO A 7 7.34 0.83 14.36
N LYS A 8 7.60 0.06 13.30
CA LYS A 8 6.58 -0.70 12.53
C LYS A 8 5.90 -1.78 13.38
N SER A 9 6.68 -2.53 14.16
CA SER A 9 6.14 -3.59 15.03
C SER A 9 5.18 -3.06 16.11
N LYS A 10 5.36 -1.81 16.57
CA LYS A 10 4.41 -1.18 17.48
C LYS A 10 3.04 -1.00 16.83
N ILE A 11 3.01 -0.62 15.55
CA ILE A 11 1.78 -0.47 14.77
C ILE A 11 1.16 -1.83 14.45
N ALA A 12 1.97 -2.80 13.96
CA ALA A 12 1.51 -4.16 13.69
C ALA A 12 0.86 -4.80 14.93
N ARG A 13 1.49 -4.69 16.10
CA ARG A 13 0.96 -5.17 17.39
C ARG A 13 -0.34 -4.48 17.80
N ARG A 14 -0.52 -3.19 17.46
CA ARG A 14 -1.76 -2.45 17.76
C ARG A 14 -2.95 -3.05 17.01
N PHE A 15 -2.74 -3.45 15.74
CA PHE A 15 -3.77 -4.04 14.90
C PHE A 15 -3.87 -5.56 15.02
N GLY A 16 -2.84 -6.22 15.57
CA GLY A 16 -2.74 -7.67 15.62
C GLY A 16 -2.44 -8.32 14.27
N GLU A 17 -2.01 -7.54 13.28
CA GLU A 17 -1.77 -7.97 11.91
C GLU A 17 -0.41 -7.48 11.40
N ALA A 18 0.25 -8.30 10.57
CA ALA A 18 1.56 -7.99 9.98
C ALA A 18 1.43 -7.08 8.74
N ILE A 19 0.84 -5.89 8.91
CA ILE A 19 0.52 -4.93 7.82
C ILE A 19 1.74 -4.40 7.04
N PHE A 20 2.94 -4.52 7.59
CA PHE A 20 4.19 -4.10 6.95
C PHE A 20 5.01 -5.26 6.38
N GLY A 21 4.46 -6.47 6.36
CA GLY A 21 5.14 -7.72 6.03
C GLY A 21 5.50 -8.53 7.29
N PRO A 22 6.21 -9.67 7.14
CA PRO A 22 6.54 -10.56 8.25
C PRO A 22 7.19 -9.83 9.42
N ASP A 23 6.68 -10.05 10.65
CA ASP A 23 7.15 -9.37 11.85
C ASP A 23 7.39 -10.39 12.99
N LYS A 24 8.68 -10.66 13.27
CA LYS A 24 9.09 -11.56 14.35
C LYS A 24 8.66 -11.08 15.74
N VAL A 25 8.51 -9.77 15.95
CA VAL A 25 8.06 -9.21 17.23
C VAL A 25 6.56 -9.46 17.43
N LEU A 26 5.75 -9.32 16.37
CA LEU A 26 4.34 -9.65 16.42
C LEU A 26 4.11 -11.13 16.72
N SER A 27 4.90 -12.03 16.11
CA SER A 27 4.81 -13.47 16.37
C SER A 27 5.11 -13.85 17.82
N ARG A 28 6.03 -13.14 18.47
CA ARG A 28 6.39 -13.37 19.90
C ARG A 28 5.45 -12.66 20.87
N ARG A 29 4.90 -11.49 20.48
CA ARG A 29 4.11 -10.60 21.34
C ARG A 29 2.88 -10.12 20.60
N ASN A 30 1.85 -10.95 20.51
CA ASN A 30 0.60 -10.70 19.79
C ASN A 30 -0.39 -9.78 20.54
N PHE A 31 0.06 -9.07 21.55
CA PHE A 31 -0.74 -8.14 22.33
C PHE A 31 -0.34 -6.68 22.04
N PRO A 32 -1.23 -5.70 22.26
CA PRO A 32 -0.95 -4.29 22.04
C PRO A 32 0.31 -3.81 22.77
N PRO A 33 1.00 -2.79 22.24
CA PRO A 33 2.16 -2.20 22.89
C PRO A 33 1.76 -1.40 24.13
N GLY A 34 2.70 -1.24 25.10
CA GLY A 34 2.56 -0.45 26.32
C GLY A 34 2.42 -1.30 27.57
N GLN A 35 2.45 -0.66 28.75
CA GLN A 35 2.36 -1.31 30.06
C GLN A 35 1.08 -2.15 30.22
N HIS A 36 -0.02 -1.69 29.66
CA HIS A 36 -1.35 -2.31 29.78
C HIS A 36 -1.69 -3.23 28.61
N GLY A 37 -0.72 -3.60 27.76
CA GLY A 37 -0.96 -4.43 26.58
C GLY A 37 -1.58 -5.80 26.89
N ASN A 38 -1.25 -6.39 28.03
CA ASN A 38 -1.74 -7.68 28.49
C ASN A 38 -3.08 -7.59 29.27
N ASN A 39 -3.53 -6.38 29.61
CA ASN A 39 -4.76 -6.23 30.37
C ASN A 39 -5.98 -6.59 29.52
N ARG A 40 -7.08 -7.03 30.20
CA ARG A 40 -8.36 -7.30 29.54
C ARG A 40 -8.83 -6.07 28.77
N ARG A 41 -9.06 -6.24 27.48
CA ARG A 41 -9.53 -5.15 26.61
C ARG A 41 -10.98 -4.82 26.95
N ARG A 42 -11.28 -3.52 27.11
CA ARG A 42 -12.66 -3.04 27.14
C ARG A 42 -13.30 -3.16 25.76
N LYS A 43 -14.64 -3.29 25.73
CA LYS A 43 -15.39 -3.20 24.46
C LYS A 43 -15.08 -1.88 23.77
N GLN A 44 -14.69 -1.95 22.50
CA GLN A 44 -14.41 -0.74 21.72
C GLN A 44 -15.71 -0.06 21.32
N SER A 45 -15.74 1.26 21.33
CA SER A 45 -16.85 2.02 20.73
C SER A 45 -16.84 1.88 19.20
N GLU A 46 -17.98 2.07 18.56
CA GLU A 46 -18.09 2.07 17.09
C GLU A 46 -17.10 3.02 16.44
N TYR A 47 -17.01 4.24 16.97
CA TYR A 47 -16.02 5.23 16.51
C TYR A 47 -14.58 4.69 16.56
N ALA A 48 -14.21 4.02 17.66
CA ALA A 48 -12.86 3.47 17.81
C ALA A 48 -12.58 2.36 16.78
N VAL A 49 -13.58 1.55 16.44
CA VAL A 49 -13.48 0.50 15.40
C VAL A 49 -13.29 1.14 14.03
N MET A 50 -14.14 2.10 13.65
CA MET A 50 -14.04 2.82 12.38
C MET A 50 -12.69 3.55 12.25
N LEU A 51 -12.25 4.21 13.31
CA LEU A 51 -10.96 4.91 13.34
C LEU A 51 -9.78 3.92 13.19
N ALA A 52 -9.86 2.77 13.85
CA ALA A 52 -8.82 1.74 13.76
C ALA A 52 -8.70 1.22 12.33
N GLU A 53 -9.81 0.97 11.64
CA GLU A 53 -9.82 0.48 10.27
C GLU A 53 -9.24 1.53 9.29
N LYS A 54 -9.62 2.80 9.43
CA LYS A 54 -8.99 3.88 8.66
C LYS A 54 -7.49 3.96 8.90
N GLN A 55 -7.05 3.89 10.15
CA GLN A 55 -5.62 3.92 10.48
C GLN A 55 -4.88 2.71 9.93
N LYS A 56 -5.49 1.51 9.95
CA LYS A 56 -4.95 0.30 9.36
C LYS A 56 -4.70 0.51 7.86
N ALA A 57 -5.71 0.93 7.09
CA ALA A 57 -5.58 1.24 5.68
C ALA A 57 -4.47 2.25 5.41
N LYS A 58 -4.44 3.35 6.15
CA LYS A 58 -3.43 4.40 6.02
C LYS A 58 -2.00 3.89 6.23
N TYR A 59 -1.77 3.04 7.24
CA TYR A 59 -0.45 2.48 7.52
C TYR A 59 -0.06 1.42 6.49
N THR A 60 -0.98 0.58 6.06
CA THR A 60 -0.75 -0.45 5.03
C THR A 60 -0.21 0.16 3.74
N TYR A 61 -0.84 1.23 3.25
CA TYR A 61 -0.40 1.94 2.04
C TYR A 61 0.68 3.01 2.29
N GLY A 62 1.07 3.26 3.53
CA GLY A 62 2.09 4.25 3.88
C GLY A 62 1.71 5.69 3.54
N VAL A 63 0.41 6.00 3.52
CA VAL A 63 -0.14 7.32 3.17
C VAL A 63 -0.34 8.14 4.45
N LEU A 64 -0.08 9.45 4.41
CA LEU A 64 -0.36 10.36 5.52
C LEU A 64 -1.82 10.83 5.50
N GLU A 65 -2.34 11.27 6.65
CA GLU A 65 -3.75 11.62 6.86
C GLU A 65 -4.29 12.60 5.81
N ARG A 66 -3.58 13.69 5.56
CA ARG A 66 -4.00 14.69 4.57
C ARG A 66 -4.16 14.10 3.16
N GLN A 67 -3.21 13.25 2.74
CA GLN A 67 -3.26 12.61 1.43
C GLN A 67 -4.37 11.56 1.37
N PHE A 68 -4.58 10.82 2.45
CA PHE A 68 -5.66 9.84 2.54
C PHE A 68 -7.03 10.51 2.43
N ARG A 69 -7.23 11.65 3.12
CA ARG A 69 -8.45 12.44 3.02
C ARG A 69 -8.70 12.95 1.60
N ILE A 70 -7.68 13.48 0.92
CA ILE A 70 -7.78 13.91 -0.48
C ILE A 70 -8.20 12.73 -1.40
N LEU A 71 -7.66 11.53 -1.17
CA LEU A 71 -8.06 10.34 -1.93
C LEU A 71 -9.50 9.95 -1.64
N PHE A 72 -9.95 10.04 -0.40
CA PHE A 72 -11.34 9.79 -0.01
C PHE A 72 -12.30 10.80 -0.66
N GLU A 73 -11.98 12.09 -0.63
CA GLU A 73 -12.78 13.13 -1.30
C GLU A 73 -12.88 12.91 -2.82
N LYS A 74 -11.82 12.40 -3.44
CA LYS A 74 -11.85 12.00 -4.86
C LYS A 74 -12.72 10.77 -5.09
N ALA A 75 -12.65 9.78 -4.21
CA ALA A 75 -13.45 8.57 -4.29
C ALA A 75 -14.95 8.88 -4.11
N ALA A 76 -15.29 9.77 -3.18
CA ALA A 76 -16.68 10.19 -2.94
C ALA A 76 -17.32 10.95 -4.13
N LYS A 77 -16.49 11.57 -4.98
CA LYS A 77 -16.96 12.27 -6.21
C LYS A 77 -16.98 11.39 -7.44
N ALA A 78 -16.37 10.22 -7.39
CA ALA A 78 -16.32 9.31 -8.52
C ALA A 78 -17.56 8.41 -8.54
N GLU A 79 -17.88 7.90 -9.73
CA GLU A 79 -18.94 6.91 -9.90
C GLU A 79 -18.56 5.58 -9.26
N GLY A 80 -19.51 4.89 -8.65
CA GLY A 80 -19.34 3.59 -8.01
C GLY A 80 -19.38 3.62 -6.49
N ILE A 81 -19.04 2.49 -5.86
CA ILE A 81 -19.01 2.34 -4.39
C ILE A 81 -17.79 3.06 -3.84
N THR A 82 -17.99 4.13 -3.08
CA THR A 82 -16.92 5.01 -2.56
C THR A 82 -15.77 4.24 -1.89
N GLY A 83 -16.08 3.20 -1.12
CA GLY A 83 -15.07 2.40 -0.44
C GLY A 83 -14.17 1.62 -1.40
N GLU A 84 -14.75 1.01 -2.43
CA GLU A 84 -14.01 0.28 -3.47
C GLU A 84 -13.16 1.23 -4.31
N VAL A 85 -13.74 2.36 -4.74
CA VAL A 85 -13.01 3.39 -5.50
C VAL A 85 -11.84 3.94 -4.69
N LEU A 86 -12.00 4.12 -3.38
CA LEU A 86 -10.88 4.52 -2.49
C LEU A 86 -9.74 3.51 -2.53
N LEU A 87 -10.04 2.21 -2.42
CA LEU A 87 -9.02 1.16 -2.49
C LEU A 87 -8.37 1.11 -3.88
N GLN A 88 -9.15 1.25 -4.95
CA GLN A 88 -8.62 1.34 -6.32
C GLN A 88 -7.65 2.52 -6.48
N LEU A 89 -8.00 3.69 -5.96
CA LEU A 89 -7.12 4.86 -5.99
C LEU A 89 -5.83 4.67 -5.20
N LEU A 90 -5.89 3.92 -4.09
CA LEU A 90 -4.70 3.55 -3.31
C LEU A 90 -3.84 2.53 -4.07
N GLU A 91 -4.44 1.57 -4.76
CA GLU A 91 -3.73 0.58 -5.59
C GLU A 91 -3.09 1.20 -6.84
N CYS A 92 -3.72 2.20 -7.45
CA CYS A 92 -3.19 2.89 -8.63
C CYS A 92 -2.00 3.81 -8.35
N ARG A 93 -1.55 3.95 -7.12
CA ARG A 93 -0.37 4.77 -6.79
C ARG A 93 0.91 4.10 -7.28
N LEU A 94 1.82 4.89 -7.84
CA LEU A 94 3.08 4.39 -8.40
C LEU A 94 3.92 3.63 -7.35
N ASP A 95 4.01 4.15 -6.10
CA ASP A 95 4.73 3.47 -5.02
C ASP A 95 4.14 2.08 -4.70
N ASN A 96 2.82 1.95 -4.78
CA ASN A 96 2.15 0.68 -4.56
C ASN A 96 2.29 -0.28 -5.76
N ILE A 97 2.16 0.21 -7.00
CA ILE A 97 2.35 -0.63 -8.21
C ILE A 97 3.78 -1.17 -8.28
N VAL A 98 4.79 -0.35 -7.97
CA VAL A 98 6.19 -0.81 -7.90
C VAL A 98 6.36 -1.94 -6.87
N PHE A 99 5.66 -1.86 -5.74
CA PHE A 99 5.62 -2.94 -4.76
C PHE A 99 4.88 -4.18 -5.29
N ARG A 100 3.75 -4.01 -5.98
CA ARG A 100 2.96 -5.11 -6.58
C ARG A 100 3.69 -5.80 -7.74
N LEU A 101 4.56 -5.11 -8.44
CA LEU A 101 5.46 -5.66 -9.45
C LEU A 101 6.63 -6.46 -8.85
N GLY A 102 6.81 -6.47 -7.53
CA GLY A 102 7.91 -7.17 -6.89
C GLY A 102 9.26 -6.47 -6.99
N LEU A 103 9.32 -5.25 -7.53
CA LEU A 103 10.56 -4.47 -7.64
C LEU A 103 11.15 -4.05 -6.29
N ALA A 104 10.37 -4.18 -5.23
CA ALA A 104 10.80 -3.88 -3.86
C ALA A 104 10.11 -4.79 -2.84
N PRO A 105 10.81 -5.20 -1.76
CA PRO A 105 10.26 -6.10 -0.75
C PRO A 105 9.18 -5.46 0.13
N THR A 106 9.11 -4.15 0.17
CA THR A 106 8.12 -3.39 0.96
C THR A 106 7.67 -2.12 0.24
N ARG A 107 6.44 -1.65 0.54
CA ARG A 107 5.93 -0.36 0.03
C ARG A 107 6.85 0.82 0.39
N ALA A 108 7.53 0.77 1.52
CA ALA A 108 8.48 1.81 1.92
C ALA A 108 9.75 1.81 1.04
N ALA A 109 10.26 0.63 0.67
CA ALA A 109 11.36 0.48 -0.27
C ALA A 109 10.93 0.89 -1.70
N ALA A 110 9.74 0.47 -2.15
CA ALA A 110 9.17 0.91 -3.42
C ALA A 110 9.08 2.44 -3.52
N ARG A 111 8.60 3.07 -2.47
CA ARG A 111 8.54 4.53 -2.38
C ARG A 111 9.91 5.20 -2.46
N GLN A 112 10.94 4.56 -1.90
CA GLN A 112 12.33 5.04 -1.99
C GLN A 112 12.87 4.91 -3.41
N LEU A 113 12.63 3.77 -4.08
CA LEU A 113 13.04 3.57 -5.48
C LEU A 113 12.42 4.63 -6.41
N VAL A 114 11.13 4.91 -6.26
CA VAL A 114 10.46 5.99 -7.02
C VAL A 114 11.09 7.35 -6.71
N GLY A 115 11.24 7.71 -5.43
CA GLY A 115 11.81 8.99 -5.01
C GLY A 115 13.25 9.21 -5.48
N HIS A 116 14.03 8.14 -5.59
CA HIS A 116 15.42 8.15 -6.06
C HIS A 116 15.56 8.06 -7.58
N ARG A 117 14.43 8.16 -8.33
CA ARG A 117 14.41 8.20 -9.81
C ARG A 117 14.89 6.91 -10.49
N HIS A 118 14.65 5.75 -9.85
CA HIS A 118 14.95 4.45 -10.44
C HIS A 118 13.83 3.90 -11.31
N ILE A 119 12.65 4.51 -11.25
CA ILE A 119 11.43 4.04 -11.94
C ILE A 119 11.08 4.96 -13.11
N VAL A 120 10.64 4.34 -14.20
CA VAL A 120 10.12 5.00 -15.39
C VAL A 120 8.67 4.59 -15.62
N VAL A 121 7.88 5.51 -16.16
CA VAL A 121 6.52 5.27 -16.64
C VAL A 121 6.47 5.70 -18.10
N ASP A 122 6.11 4.79 -18.99
CA ASP A 122 6.12 5.01 -20.45
C ASP A 122 7.46 5.60 -20.94
N GLY A 123 8.58 5.06 -20.43
CA GLY A 123 9.95 5.50 -20.77
C GLY A 123 10.40 6.81 -20.09
N LYS A 124 9.53 7.52 -19.38
CA LYS A 124 9.86 8.78 -18.68
C LYS A 124 10.11 8.55 -17.20
N VAL A 125 11.20 9.14 -16.66
CA VAL A 125 11.50 9.04 -15.22
C VAL A 125 10.46 9.77 -14.39
N VAL A 126 9.82 9.07 -13.47
CA VAL A 126 8.84 9.63 -12.53
C VAL A 126 9.35 9.47 -11.11
N ASN A 127 9.50 10.57 -10.37
CA ASN A 127 10.00 10.59 -8.99
C ASN A 127 8.92 10.94 -7.95
N ILE A 128 7.65 10.86 -8.35
CA ILE A 128 6.49 11.19 -7.50
C ILE A 128 5.80 9.88 -7.08
N PRO A 129 5.99 9.38 -5.83
CA PRO A 129 5.36 8.14 -5.38
C PRO A 129 3.83 8.15 -5.39
N SER A 130 3.22 9.32 -5.28
CA SER A 130 1.76 9.49 -5.35
C SER A 130 1.22 9.66 -6.78
N TYR A 131 2.06 9.50 -7.81
CA TYR A 131 1.61 9.49 -9.19
C TYR A 131 0.55 8.41 -9.38
N SER A 132 -0.59 8.78 -9.97
CA SER A 132 -1.68 7.85 -10.25
C SER A 132 -1.46 7.24 -11.63
N VAL A 133 -1.14 5.96 -11.65
CA VAL A 133 -0.93 5.20 -12.89
C VAL A 133 -2.29 4.92 -13.53
N LYS A 134 -2.35 5.05 -14.85
CA LYS A 134 -3.55 4.79 -15.65
C LYS A 134 -3.47 3.42 -16.33
N PRO A 135 -4.61 2.77 -16.59
CA PRO A 135 -4.64 1.56 -17.41
C PRO A 135 -3.89 1.74 -18.74
N GLY A 136 -3.15 0.72 -19.13
CA GLY A 136 -2.32 0.72 -20.32
C GLY A 136 -0.89 1.23 -20.16
N GLN A 137 -0.58 1.94 -19.07
CA GLN A 137 0.78 2.45 -18.83
C GLN A 137 1.76 1.33 -18.45
N VAL A 138 2.99 1.49 -18.93
CA VAL A 138 4.11 0.56 -18.66
C VAL A 138 5.03 1.17 -17.61
N ILE A 139 5.24 0.43 -16.53
CA ILE A 139 6.10 0.81 -15.40
C ILE A 139 7.35 -0.07 -15.43
N GLY A 140 8.50 0.54 -15.57
CA GLY A 140 9.77 -0.20 -15.66
C GLY A 140 10.86 0.38 -14.78
N VAL A 141 11.97 -0.34 -14.75
CA VAL A 141 13.20 0.11 -14.10
C VAL A 141 14.01 0.93 -15.09
N ARG A 142 14.51 2.10 -14.64
CA ARG A 142 15.41 2.93 -15.44
C ARG A 142 16.65 2.13 -15.85
N GLU A 143 17.12 2.27 -17.07
CA GLU A 143 18.23 1.48 -17.64
C GLU A 143 19.47 1.43 -16.73
N LYS A 144 19.92 2.59 -16.27
CA LYS A 144 21.07 2.73 -15.35
C LYS A 144 20.85 2.05 -13.98
N SER A 145 19.63 1.63 -13.67
CA SER A 145 19.25 1.05 -12.37
C SER A 145 18.90 -0.44 -12.46
N LYS A 146 18.93 -1.03 -13.66
CA LYS A 146 18.61 -2.46 -13.85
C LYS A 146 19.62 -3.40 -13.19
N SER A 147 20.84 -2.92 -12.92
CA SER A 147 21.91 -3.68 -12.27
C SER A 147 21.89 -3.58 -10.73
N LEU A 148 20.92 -2.90 -10.13
CA LEU A 148 20.82 -2.79 -8.68
C LEU A 148 20.46 -4.14 -8.05
N GLU A 149 21.33 -4.66 -7.18
CA GLU A 149 21.13 -5.92 -6.45
C GLU A 149 19.80 -5.97 -5.69
N VAL A 150 19.42 -4.88 -5.03
CA VAL A 150 18.17 -4.78 -4.28
C VAL A 150 16.93 -5.08 -5.14
N ILE A 151 16.96 -4.72 -6.43
CA ILE A 151 15.86 -5.03 -7.37
C ILE A 151 15.94 -6.49 -7.79
N GLY A 152 17.15 -7.01 -8.07
CA GLY A 152 17.37 -8.41 -8.40
C GLY A 152 16.90 -9.35 -7.30
N ASP A 153 17.31 -9.10 -6.06
CA ASP A 153 16.92 -9.88 -4.88
C ASP A 153 15.40 -9.85 -4.64
N ALA A 154 14.77 -8.69 -4.87
CA ALA A 154 13.33 -8.54 -4.68
C ALA A 154 12.54 -9.36 -5.72
N LEU A 155 13.02 -9.41 -6.97
CA LEU A 155 12.39 -10.14 -8.06
C LEU A 155 12.60 -11.67 -7.94
N ALA A 156 13.75 -12.13 -7.44
CA ALA A 156 14.12 -13.55 -7.38
C ALA A 156 13.13 -14.41 -6.58
N GLY A 157 12.41 -13.84 -5.61
CA GLY A 157 11.44 -14.56 -4.78
C GLY A 157 9.98 -14.16 -5.02
N PHE A 158 9.69 -13.40 -6.08
CA PHE A 158 8.38 -12.82 -6.28
C PHE A 158 7.51 -13.61 -7.28
N ASN A 159 6.26 -13.87 -6.90
CA ASN A 159 5.29 -14.51 -7.80
C ASN A 159 4.50 -13.43 -8.56
N HIS A 160 4.83 -13.24 -9.84
CA HIS A 160 4.22 -12.24 -10.71
C HIS A 160 2.75 -12.55 -11.07
N SER A 161 2.33 -13.82 -11.03
CA SER A 161 0.95 -14.23 -11.31
C SER A 161 -0.04 -13.88 -10.19
N LYS A 162 0.44 -13.32 -9.09
CA LYS A 162 -0.38 -13.02 -7.90
C LYS A 162 -1.41 -11.89 -8.14
N TYR A 163 -1.16 -11.01 -9.08
CA TYR A 163 -1.97 -9.81 -9.31
C TYR A 163 -2.45 -9.75 -10.76
N PRO A 164 -3.71 -10.16 -11.06
CA PRO A 164 -4.21 -10.30 -12.43
C PRO A 164 -4.33 -8.98 -13.19
N TRP A 165 -4.34 -7.85 -12.51
CA TRP A 165 -4.41 -6.51 -13.13
C TRP A 165 -3.07 -5.93 -13.55
N ILE A 166 -1.97 -6.72 -13.37
CA ILE A 166 -0.61 -6.32 -13.75
C ILE A 166 0.02 -7.45 -14.55
N GLU A 167 0.50 -7.14 -15.74
CA GLU A 167 1.29 -8.04 -16.57
C GLU A 167 2.78 -7.73 -16.37
N TRP A 168 3.61 -8.76 -16.25
CA TRP A 168 5.05 -8.61 -16.04
C TRP A 168 5.85 -9.10 -17.24
N ASP A 169 6.81 -8.30 -17.71
CA ASP A 169 7.81 -8.67 -18.71
C ASP A 169 9.18 -8.73 -18.04
N GLU A 170 9.70 -9.95 -17.90
CA GLU A 170 10.99 -10.21 -17.27
C GLU A 170 12.16 -9.67 -18.10
N SER A 171 12.06 -9.75 -19.43
CA SER A 171 13.12 -9.32 -20.34
C SER A 171 13.39 -7.83 -20.25
N GLN A 172 12.36 -7.04 -20.10
CA GLN A 172 12.44 -5.59 -19.99
C GLN A 172 12.54 -5.09 -18.53
N LYS A 173 12.32 -5.98 -17.54
CA LYS A 173 12.10 -5.61 -16.12
C LYS A 173 11.05 -4.51 -16.00
N ALA A 174 9.92 -4.73 -16.65
CA ALA A 174 8.80 -3.79 -16.73
C ALA A 174 7.47 -4.51 -16.54
N GLY A 175 6.49 -3.81 -16.05
CA GLY A 175 5.13 -4.32 -15.93
C GLY A 175 4.12 -3.36 -16.52
N LYS A 176 3.08 -3.89 -17.16
CA LYS A 176 1.97 -3.13 -17.71
C LYS A 176 0.80 -3.16 -16.74
N PHE A 177 0.25 -2.00 -16.44
CA PHE A 177 -0.97 -1.87 -15.65
C PHE A 177 -2.17 -2.03 -16.57
N LEU A 178 -2.89 -3.17 -16.48
CA LEU A 178 -3.95 -3.53 -17.41
C LEU A 178 -5.26 -2.78 -17.12
N HIS A 179 -5.76 -2.91 -15.91
CA HIS A 179 -7.01 -2.30 -15.45
C HIS A 179 -6.95 -1.99 -13.96
N ARG A 180 -7.91 -1.24 -13.45
CA ARG A 180 -8.05 -1.03 -12.01
C ARG A 180 -8.48 -2.35 -11.35
N PRO A 181 -7.89 -2.73 -10.21
CA PRO A 181 -8.26 -3.96 -9.53
C PRO A 181 -9.71 -3.92 -9.03
N GLU A 182 -10.39 -5.03 -9.09
CA GLU A 182 -11.67 -5.21 -8.40
C GLU A 182 -11.43 -5.43 -6.89
N ARG A 183 -12.48 -5.25 -6.09
CA ARG A 183 -12.35 -5.44 -4.64
C ARG A 183 -11.88 -6.86 -4.27
N ALA A 184 -12.34 -7.86 -5.00
CA ALA A 184 -11.97 -9.27 -4.77
C ALA A 184 -10.47 -9.56 -5.00
N ASP A 185 -9.84 -8.83 -5.92
CA ASP A 185 -8.43 -9.01 -6.26
C ASP A 185 -7.49 -8.40 -5.21
N ILE A 186 -7.98 -7.41 -4.44
CA ILE A 186 -7.16 -6.69 -3.47
C ILE A 186 -7.00 -7.55 -2.21
N PRO A 187 -5.77 -8.03 -1.89
CA PRO A 187 -5.56 -9.00 -0.82
C PRO A 187 -5.61 -8.40 0.60
N GLU A 188 -5.65 -7.08 0.73
CA GLU A 188 -5.70 -6.42 2.03
C GLU A 188 -7.05 -6.60 2.72
N SER A 189 -7.03 -7.11 3.96
CA SER A 189 -8.21 -7.28 4.82
C SER A 189 -8.67 -5.95 5.42
N ILE A 190 -9.10 -5.01 4.57
CA ILE A 190 -9.59 -3.68 4.97
C ILE A 190 -11.10 -3.66 4.81
N LYS A 191 -11.81 -3.20 5.85
CA LYS A 191 -13.27 -2.98 5.82
C LYS A 191 -13.55 -1.54 5.40
N GLU A 192 -13.63 -1.31 4.11
CA GLU A 192 -13.79 0.01 3.49
C GLU A 192 -15.06 0.73 3.92
N GLN A 193 -16.16 0.01 4.19
CA GLN A 193 -17.42 0.58 4.67
C GLN A 193 -17.24 1.35 5.97
N LEU A 194 -16.46 0.82 6.93
CA LEU A 194 -16.17 1.50 8.19
C LEU A 194 -15.40 2.81 7.99
N ILE A 195 -14.59 2.87 6.93
CA ILE A 195 -13.86 4.10 6.59
C ILE A 195 -14.84 5.14 6.02
N VAL A 196 -15.77 4.70 5.16
CA VAL A 196 -16.81 5.57 4.58
C VAL A 196 -17.70 6.13 5.69
N GLU A 197 -18.17 5.28 6.61
CA GLU A 197 -18.98 5.70 7.76
C GLU A 197 -18.26 6.71 8.66
N LEU A 198 -16.96 6.51 8.91
CA LEU A 198 -16.16 7.44 9.71
C LEU A 198 -16.13 8.84 9.11
N TYR A 199 -15.95 8.95 7.79
CA TYR A 199 -15.89 10.25 7.11
C TYR A 199 -17.27 10.85 6.84
N SER A 200 -18.35 10.04 6.81
CA SER A 200 -19.72 10.52 6.65
C SER A 200 -20.30 11.10 7.95
N LYS A 201 -19.80 10.66 9.12
CA LYS A 201 -20.21 11.14 10.45
C LYS A 201 -19.44 12.39 10.91
N ASN A 202 -18.43 12.84 10.17
CA ASN A 202 -17.63 14.03 10.40
C ASN A 202 -17.78 14.99 9.22
#